data_ad55cf7f7491c86e1539e57ff8bc4ee3
#
_entry.id   ad55cf7f7491c86e1539e57ff8bc4ee3
#
_cell.length_a   1.000
_cell.length_b   1.000
_cell.length_c   1.000
_cell.angle_alpha   90.00
_cell.angle_beta   90.00
_cell.angle_gamma   90.00
#
_symmetry.space_group_name_H-M   'P 1'
#
loop_
_entity.id
_entity.type
_entity.pdbx_description
1 polymer ?
#
loop_
_entity_poly.entity_id
_entity_poly.type
_entity_poly.pdbx_seq_one_letter_code
_entity_poly.pdbx_strand_id
1 'polypeptide(L)'
;MSFTSIVKDEVSKLDIDKAEKISELSGIISTIRVQNKIIINTENGSVARRIFKLFKDIYNIYPKITVRRGYNYNKKLIYILTIKEKVNNILKDLGLKKDGVETFIISDDALLRAFLRGVFVITGSINDPKTSRYHLEFNLASEKKAYFISDILNHYKLNSKVLHRNSNYMIYIKEAEKIGDFLRMIGSYNGVLYFEDIRIYRDHKNMTNRLNNCEQANIEKTLESASTQVKDIELIKEKCGLEILSEKEQIAAKYRLKYKEASLTELAEIITLETGEKITKSGIHHRFKKIKDLAAKLRKK
;
A
#
# COMPACT_ATOMS: atom_id res chain seq x y z
N MET A 1 -0.76 -10.90 17.68
CA MET A 1 0.35 -11.38 16.84
C MET A 1 0.49 -10.41 15.67
N SER A 2 1.71 -10.01 15.25
CA SER A 2 1.88 -9.11 14.10
C SER A 2 1.68 -9.87 12.78
N PHE A 3 1.31 -9.17 11.71
CA PHE A 3 1.17 -9.78 10.39
C PHE A 3 2.49 -10.44 9.93
N THR A 4 3.64 -9.79 10.15
CA THR A 4 4.96 -10.39 9.94
C THR A 4 5.11 -11.74 10.66
N SER A 5 4.65 -11.85 11.90
CA SER A 5 4.76 -13.11 12.66
C SER A 5 3.88 -14.20 12.06
N ILE A 6 2.66 -13.87 11.62
CA ILE A 6 1.74 -14.80 10.96
C ILE A 6 2.38 -15.37 9.69
N VAL A 7 2.93 -14.50 8.83
CA VAL A 7 3.62 -14.90 7.60
C VAL A 7 4.83 -15.80 7.92
N LYS A 8 5.68 -15.40 8.87
CA LYS A 8 6.85 -16.21 9.29
C LYS A 8 6.44 -17.57 9.85
N ASP A 9 5.36 -17.63 10.61
CA ASP A 9 4.83 -18.89 11.17
C ASP A 9 4.34 -19.83 10.06
N GLU A 10 3.69 -19.28 9.05
CA GLU A 10 3.20 -20.06 7.90
C GLU A 10 4.35 -20.63 7.09
N VAL A 11 5.27 -19.79 6.61
CA VAL A 11 6.37 -20.24 5.75
C VAL A 11 7.35 -21.19 6.47
N SER A 12 7.43 -21.10 7.79
CA SER A 12 8.26 -22.00 8.62
C SER A 12 7.71 -23.44 8.67
N LYS A 13 6.47 -23.68 8.25
CA LYS A 13 5.82 -25.01 8.24
C LYS A 13 5.87 -25.69 6.87
N LEU A 14 6.34 -25.00 5.84
CA LEU A 14 6.38 -25.56 4.49
C LEU A 14 7.23 -26.82 4.45
N ASP A 15 6.70 -27.85 3.79
CA ASP A 15 7.48 -29.03 3.44
C ASP A 15 8.11 -28.82 2.07
N ILE A 16 9.43 -28.99 2.00
CA ILE A 16 10.24 -28.66 0.83
C ILE A 16 11.32 -29.72 0.67
N ASP A 17 11.84 -29.85 -0.53
CA ASP A 17 12.88 -30.83 -0.84
C ASP A 17 14.25 -30.48 -0.21
N LYS A 18 15.23 -31.36 -0.40
CA LYS A 18 16.56 -31.19 0.20
C LYS A 18 17.32 -30.01 -0.42
N ALA A 19 17.18 -29.76 -1.71
CA ALA A 19 17.88 -28.69 -2.41
C ALA A 19 17.31 -27.32 -1.97
N GLU A 20 15.98 -27.20 -1.90
CA GLU A 20 15.32 -26.03 -1.34
C GLU A 20 15.68 -25.77 0.12
N LYS A 21 15.82 -26.85 0.95
CA LYS A 21 16.28 -26.70 2.35
C LYS A 21 17.68 -26.11 2.43
N ILE A 22 18.59 -26.52 1.56
CA ILE A 22 19.95 -25.96 1.48
C ILE A 22 19.89 -24.49 1.07
N SER A 23 19.13 -24.16 0.05
CA SER A 23 18.98 -22.79 -0.43
C SER A 23 18.32 -21.89 0.62
N GLU A 24 17.27 -22.34 1.32
CA GLU A 24 16.63 -21.62 2.42
C GLU A 24 17.62 -21.35 3.56
N LEU A 25 18.39 -22.36 3.95
CA LEU A 25 19.41 -22.21 5.00
C LEU A 25 20.54 -21.28 4.58
N SER A 26 20.96 -21.32 3.31
CA SER A 26 21.90 -20.37 2.74
C SER A 26 21.38 -18.94 2.83
N GLY A 27 20.10 -18.72 2.49
CA GLY A 27 19.43 -17.41 2.67
C GLY A 27 19.50 -16.93 4.13
N ILE A 28 19.18 -17.80 5.07
CA ILE A 28 19.26 -17.48 6.51
C ILE A 28 20.68 -17.05 6.92
N ILE A 29 21.68 -17.89 6.60
CA ILE A 29 23.06 -17.67 7.06
C ILE A 29 23.72 -16.49 6.32
N SER A 30 23.34 -16.23 5.05
CA SER A 30 23.85 -15.09 4.29
C SER A 30 23.58 -13.74 4.96
N THR A 31 22.52 -13.65 5.76
CA THR A 31 22.08 -12.40 6.40
C THR A 31 22.77 -12.10 7.73
N ILE A 32 23.47 -13.07 8.32
CA ILE A 32 24.11 -12.93 9.62
C ILE A 32 25.64 -12.82 9.50
N ARG A 33 26.28 -12.35 10.57
CA ARG A 33 27.74 -12.44 10.70
C ARG A 33 28.13 -13.79 11.29
N VAL A 34 28.98 -14.50 10.58
CA VAL A 34 29.55 -15.77 11.04
C VAL A 34 31.05 -15.59 11.34
N GLN A 35 31.49 -16.10 12.47
CA GLN A 35 32.90 -16.21 12.88
C GLN A 35 33.23 -17.70 13.11
N ASN A 36 33.80 -18.04 14.25
CA ASN A 36 34.12 -19.43 14.64
C ASN A 36 32.85 -20.25 15.00
N LYS A 37 31.70 -19.64 15.06
CA LYS A 37 30.39 -20.23 15.37
C LYS A 37 29.27 -19.53 14.59
N ILE A 38 28.21 -20.26 14.29
CA ILE A 38 26.99 -19.70 13.73
C ILE A 38 26.05 -19.40 14.90
N ILE A 39 25.61 -18.15 15.02
CA ILE A 39 24.63 -17.71 16.03
C ILE A 39 23.48 -17.05 15.29
N ILE A 40 22.27 -17.59 15.49
CA ILE A 40 21.04 -17.06 14.88
C ILE A 40 20.10 -16.66 16.00
N ASN A 41 19.64 -15.42 15.97
CA ASN A 41 18.68 -14.87 16.92
C ASN A 41 17.34 -14.64 16.24
N THR A 42 16.26 -15.06 16.88
CA THR A 42 14.90 -14.79 16.38
C THR A 42 13.93 -14.65 17.55
N GLU A 43 12.93 -13.74 17.41
CA GLU A 43 11.82 -13.62 18.37
C GLU A 43 10.66 -14.58 18.04
N ASN A 44 10.73 -15.27 16.90
CA ASN A 44 9.69 -16.16 16.42
C ASN A 44 10.04 -17.63 16.69
N GLY A 45 9.23 -18.31 17.51
CA GLY A 45 9.46 -19.70 17.91
C GLY A 45 9.30 -20.70 16.73
N SER A 46 8.47 -20.41 15.74
CA SER A 46 8.31 -21.26 14.55
C SER A 46 9.53 -21.18 13.65
N VAL A 47 10.10 -19.99 13.49
CA VAL A 47 11.38 -19.79 12.79
C VAL A 47 12.51 -20.52 13.50
N ALA A 48 12.58 -20.44 14.84
CA ALA A 48 13.59 -21.16 15.60
C ALA A 48 13.50 -22.68 15.38
N ARG A 49 12.29 -23.26 15.41
CA ARG A 49 12.06 -24.68 15.10
C ARG A 49 12.41 -25.02 13.66
N ARG A 50 12.08 -24.16 12.70
CA ARG A 50 12.43 -24.34 11.28
C ARG A 50 13.95 -24.44 11.11
N ILE A 51 14.70 -23.50 11.66
CA ILE A 51 16.17 -23.48 11.60
C ILE A 51 16.75 -24.75 12.22
N PHE A 52 16.26 -25.13 13.39
CA PHE A 52 16.69 -26.37 14.04
C PHE A 52 16.48 -27.60 13.16
N LYS A 53 15.28 -27.70 12.54
CA LYS A 53 14.93 -28.79 11.61
C LYS A 53 15.86 -28.80 10.38
N LEU A 54 16.13 -27.64 9.78
CA LEU A 54 17.02 -27.51 8.63
C LEU A 54 18.43 -28.05 8.95
N PHE A 55 19.03 -27.65 10.06
CA PHE A 55 20.37 -28.17 10.46
C PHE A 55 20.35 -29.66 10.75
N LYS A 56 19.30 -30.17 11.38
CA LYS A 56 19.12 -31.60 11.63
C LYS A 56 19.00 -32.39 10.32
N ASP A 57 18.11 -31.97 9.42
CA ASP A 57 17.78 -32.69 8.19
C ASP A 57 18.94 -32.70 7.19
N ILE A 58 19.70 -31.59 7.08
CA ILE A 58 20.79 -31.46 6.09
C ILE A 58 22.09 -32.03 6.61
N TYR A 59 22.45 -31.71 7.88
CA TYR A 59 23.78 -31.98 8.42
C TYR A 59 23.81 -32.98 9.57
N ASN A 60 22.64 -33.43 10.05
CA ASN A 60 22.50 -34.19 11.29
C ASN A 60 23.13 -33.49 12.51
N ILE A 61 23.04 -32.15 12.52
CA ILE A 61 23.55 -31.32 13.62
C ILE A 61 22.37 -30.79 14.43
N TYR A 62 22.51 -30.79 15.74
CA TYR A 62 21.50 -30.33 16.70
C TYR A 62 21.94 -29.00 17.31
N PRO A 63 21.44 -27.83 16.80
CA PRO A 63 21.81 -26.55 17.34
C PRO A 63 21.47 -26.42 18.83
N LYS A 64 22.39 -25.87 19.64
CA LYS A 64 22.08 -25.54 21.02
C LYS A 64 21.12 -24.34 21.05
N ILE A 65 19.94 -24.54 21.64
CA ILE A 65 18.94 -23.48 21.80
C ILE A 65 19.06 -22.88 23.22
N THR A 66 19.18 -21.57 23.28
CA THR A 66 19.09 -20.78 24.51
C THR A 66 17.93 -19.79 24.35
N VAL A 67 17.07 -19.70 25.36
CA VAL A 67 15.95 -18.76 25.37
C VAL A 67 16.23 -17.67 26.41
N ARG A 68 16.14 -16.41 25.99
CA ARG A 68 16.27 -15.24 26.86
C ARG A 68 15.02 -14.38 26.77
N ARG A 69 14.68 -13.70 27.84
CA ARG A 69 13.70 -12.62 27.81
C ARG A 69 14.39 -11.34 27.32
N GLY A 70 13.78 -10.65 26.35
CA GLY A 70 14.26 -9.35 25.90
C GLY A 70 14.17 -8.31 27.02
N TYR A 71 15.09 -7.36 27.02
CA TYR A 71 15.12 -6.25 27.99
C TYR A 71 14.06 -5.18 27.68
N ASN A 72 13.47 -5.21 26.48
CA ASN A 72 12.49 -4.22 26.03
C ASN A 72 11.14 -4.38 26.75
N TYR A 73 10.35 -3.30 26.77
CA TYR A 73 9.06 -3.16 27.44
C TYR A 73 8.10 -4.35 27.20
N ASN A 74 8.18 -4.99 26.05
CA ASN A 74 7.32 -6.13 25.65
C ASN A 74 7.84 -7.51 26.13
N LYS A 75 8.97 -7.63 26.83
CA LYS A 75 9.55 -8.87 27.38
C LYS A 75 9.45 -10.10 26.47
N LYS A 76 9.57 -9.90 25.14
CA LYS A 76 9.47 -10.98 24.16
C LYS A 76 10.59 -12.01 24.38
N LEU A 77 10.28 -13.27 24.09
CA LEU A 77 11.27 -14.34 24.12
C LEU A 77 12.18 -14.23 22.89
N ILE A 78 13.49 -14.31 23.11
CA ILE A 78 14.50 -14.36 22.06
C ILE A 78 15.11 -15.76 22.09
N TYR A 79 14.97 -16.47 20.97
CA TYR A 79 15.56 -17.77 20.74
C TYR A 79 16.93 -17.59 20.08
N ILE A 80 17.96 -18.14 20.71
CA ILE A 80 19.35 -18.09 20.26
C ILE A 80 19.78 -19.51 19.89
N LEU A 81 20.01 -19.76 18.61
CA LEU A 81 20.51 -21.03 18.12
C LEU A 81 22.02 -20.90 17.88
N THR A 82 22.78 -21.82 18.45
CA THR A 82 24.25 -21.81 18.38
C THR A 82 24.76 -23.11 17.80
N ILE A 83 25.57 -23.04 16.73
CA ILE A 83 26.28 -24.15 16.10
C ILE A 83 27.78 -23.87 16.16
N LYS A 84 28.56 -24.83 16.68
CA LYS A 84 30.01 -24.74 16.83
C LYS A 84 30.76 -25.75 15.96
N GLU A 85 30.08 -26.80 15.52
CA GLU A 85 30.68 -27.90 14.81
C GLU A 85 30.67 -27.67 13.30
N LYS A 86 31.75 -28.09 12.62
CA LYS A 86 31.86 -28.12 11.15
C LYS A 86 31.50 -26.79 10.44
N VAL A 87 31.67 -25.65 11.12
CA VAL A 87 31.21 -24.34 10.64
C VAL A 87 31.73 -24.05 9.23
N ASN A 88 33.05 -24.20 8.99
CA ASN A 88 33.64 -23.91 7.69
C ASN A 88 33.10 -24.80 6.56
N ASN A 89 32.83 -26.10 6.85
CA ASN A 89 32.27 -27.02 5.89
C ASN A 89 30.84 -26.62 5.55
N ILE A 90 30.03 -26.26 6.54
CA ILE A 90 28.67 -25.75 6.37
C ILE A 90 28.67 -24.50 5.51
N LEU A 91 29.54 -23.53 5.78
CA LEU A 91 29.60 -22.29 5.01
C LEU A 91 29.97 -22.54 3.52
N LYS A 92 30.88 -23.46 3.27
CA LYS A 92 31.28 -23.87 1.93
C LYS A 92 30.13 -24.57 1.19
N ASP A 93 29.48 -25.51 1.86
CA ASP A 93 28.37 -26.30 1.30
C ASP A 93 27.14 -25.42 1.00
N LEU A 94 26.88 -24.40 1.86
CA LEU A 94 25.86 -23.39 1.61
C LEU A 94 26.27 -22.34 0.56
N GLY A 95 27.40 -22.50 -0.10
CA GLY A 95 27.87 -21.61 -1.19
C GLY A 95 28.01 -20.15 -0.76
N LEU A 96 28.36 -19.87 0.50
CA LEU A 96 28.39 -18.48 0.99
C LEU A 96 29.63 -17.75 0.51
N LYS A 97 29.43 -16.60 -0.13
CA LYS A 97 30.46 -15.64 -0.55
C LYS A 97 30.45 -14.39 0.35
N LYS A 98 31.48 -13.58 0.23
CA LYS A 98 31.58 -12.30 0.93
C LYS A 98 30.39 -11.38 0.60
N ASP A 99 30.00 -11.33 -0.67
CA ASP A 99 29.06 -10.36 -1.21
C ASP A 99 27.76 -10.99 -1.77
N GLY A 100 27.58 -12.30 -1.63
CA GLY A 100 26.43 -13.05 -2.16
C GLY A 100 26.53 -14.54 -1.87
N VAL A 101 26.04 -15.36 -2.79
CA VAL A 101 26.11 -16.83 -2.75
C VAL A 101 26.58 -17.40 -4.10
N GLU A 102 26.98 -18.66 -4.10
CA GLU A 102 27.31 -19.39 -5.33
C GLU A 102 26.06 -19.61 -6.18
N THR A 103 26.26 -19.70 -7.51
CA THR A 103 25.17 -19.80 -8.47
C THR A 103 24.31 -21.04 -8.28
N PHE A 104 24.90 -22.17 -7.84
CA PHE A 104 24.14 -23.40 -7.63
C PHE A 104 23.08 -23.29 -6.52
N ILE A 105 23.22 -22.36 -5.58
CA ILE A 105 22.24 -22.12 -4.51
C ILE A 105 20.96 -21.48 -5.03
N ILE A 106 21.05 -20.76 -6.15
CA ILE A 106 19.96 -19.97 -6.74
C ILE A 106 19.83 -20.27 -8.23
N SER A 107 20.10 -21.52 -8.63
CA SER A 107 20.20 -21.91 -10.05
C SER A 107 18.86 -21.97 -10.77
N ASP A 108 17.78 -22.17 -10.05
CA ASP A 108 16.43 -22.24 -10.58
C ASP A 108 15.43 -21.45 -9.71
N ASP A 109 14.20 -21.34 -10.19
CA ASP A 109 13.16 -20.53 -9.57
C ASP A 109 12.76 -21.05 -8.18
N ALA A 110 12.72 -22.36 -7.95
CA ALA A 110 12.35 -22.96 -6.67
C ALA A 110 13.42 -22.67 -5.60
N LEU A 111 14.69 -22.86 -5.96
CA LEU A 111 15.83 -22.57 -5.09
C LEU A 111 15.93 -21.08 -4.76
N LEU A 112 15.68 -20.22 -5.74
CA LEU A 112 15.73 -18.78 -5.57
C LEU A 112 14.62 -18.28 -4.64
N ARG A 113 13.40 -18.84 -4.75
CA ARG A 113 12.29 -18.57 -3.82
C ARG A 113 12.61 -19.08 -2.42
N ALA A 114 13.19 -20.28 -2.29
CA ALA A 114 13.62 -20.82 -1.00
C ALA A 114 14.70 -19.95 -0.35
N PHE A 115 15.67 -19.46 -1.12
CA PHE A 115 16.68 -18.51 -0.65
C PHE A 115 16.05 -17.23 -0.11
N LEU A 116 15.15 -16.59 -0.86
CA LEU A 116 14.46 -15.37 -0.45
C LEU A 116 13.57 -15.59 0.78
N ARG A 117 12.93 -16.76 0.91
CA ARG A 117 12.21 -17.17 2.11
C ARG A 117 13.15 -17.21 3.32
N GLY A 118 14.34 -17.79 3.18
CA GLY A 118 15.38 -17.79 4.20
C GLY A 118 15.82 -16.39 4.62
N VAL A 119 16.06 -15.50 3.67
CA VAL A 119 16.36 -14.09 3.93
C VAL A 119 15.22 -13.42 4.70
N PHE A 120 13.97 -13.64 4.28
CA PHE A 120 12.80 -13.00 4.88
C PHE A 120 12.56 -13.42 6.33
N VAL A 121 12.72 -14.68 6.68
CA VAL A 121 12.42 -15.14 8.06
C VAL A 121 13.35 -14.51 9.10
N ILE A 122 14.55 -14.08 8.71
CA ILE A 122 15.50 -13.41 9.60
C ILE A 122 15.36 -11.88 9.53
N THR A 123 15.44 -11.30 8.34
CA THR A 123 15.59 -9.85 8.15
C THR A 123 14.32 -9.15 7.75
N GLY A 124 13.32 -9.90 7.26
CA GLY A 124 12.11 -9.35 6.69
C GLY A 124 11.07 -8.92 7.73
N SER A 125 10.35 -7.86 7.40
CA SER A 125 9.18 -7.35 8.12
C SER A 125 8.14 -6.80 7.14
N ILE A 126 6.86 -7.04 7.41
CA ILE A 126 5.75 -6.54 6.61
C ILE A 126 4.77 -5.83 7.55
N ASN A 127 4.37 -4.62 7.19
CA ASN A 127 3.32 -3.92 7.90
C ASN A 127 1.98 -4.66 7.78
N ASP A 128 1.15 -4.60 8.82
CA ASP A 128 -0.22 -5.10 8.73
C ASP A 128 -0.96 -4.30 7.65
N PRO A 129 -1.61 -4.95 6.66
CA PRO A 129 -2.33 -4.27 5.59
C PRO A 129 -3.50 -3.41 6.08
N LYS A 130 -3.96 -3.59 7.33
CA LYS A 130 -4.94 -2.70 8.00
C LYS A 130 -4.38 -1.33 8.32
N THR A 131 -3.06 -1.17 8.39
CA THR A 131 -2.42 0.12 8.63
C THR A 131 -2.42 0.99 7.37
N SER A 132 -2.11 2.28 7.52
CA SER A 132 -2.24 3.26 6.44
C SER A 132 -1.26 3.06 5.28
N ARG A 133 -0.15 2.35 5.48
CA ARG A 133 0.93 2.21 4.48
C ARG A 133 1.33 0.77 4.29
N TYR A 134 1.33 0.34 3.03
CA TYR A 134 1.94 -0.92 2.63
C TYR A 134 3.47 -0.78 2.67
N HIS A 135 4.13 -1.72 3.33
CA HIS A 135 5.58 -1.70 3.46
C HIS A 135 6.10 -3.09 3.76
N LEU A 136 6.95 -3.60 2.91
CA LEU A 136 7.80 -4.76 3.11
C LEU A 136 9.23 -4.26 3.20
N GLU A 137 9.99 -4.69 4.20
CA GLU A 137 11.39 -4.32 4.38
C GLU A 137 12.26 -5.49 4.78
N PHE A 138 13.55 -5.40 4.43
CA PHE A 138 14.62 -6.30 4.88
C PHE A 138 15.76 -5.45 5.43
N ASN A 139 16.24 -5.75 6.63
CA ASN A 139 17.31 -5.02 7.27
C ASN A 139 18.61 -5.82 7.27
N LEU A 140 19.67 -5.30 6.66
CA LEU A 140 20.96 -5.94 6.45
C LEU A 140 22.10 -5.04 6.90
N ALA A 141 23.17 -5.67 7.46
CA ALA A 141 24.36 -4.92 7.88
C ALA A 141 25.35 -4.67 6.74
N SER A 142 25.24 -5.35 5.59
CA SER A 142 26.18 -5.24 4.46
C SER A 142 25.51 -4.63 3.25
N GLU A 143 26.08 -3.57 2.71
CA GLU A 143 25.65 -2.90 1.50
C GLU A 143 25.59 -3.85 0.30
N LYS A 144 26.66 -4.54 0.04
CA LYS A 144 26.78 -5.44 -1.11
C LYS A 144 25.75 -6.55 -1.07
N LYS A 145 25.50 -7.14 0.11
CA LYS A 145 24.43 -8.14 0.28
C LYS A 145 23.05 -7.55 0.11
N ALA A 146 22.85 -6.28 0.49
CA ALA A 146 21.56 -5.60 0.28
C ALA A 146 21.30 -5.40 -1.22
N TYR A 147 22.28 -4.95 -1.99
CA TYR A 147 22.13 -4.82 -3.44
C TYR A 147 21.94 -6.19 -4.09
N PHE A 148 22.71 -7.21 -3.73
CA PHE A 148 22.55 -8.56 -4.25
C PHE A 148 21.11 -9.11 -4.04
N ILE A 149 20.55 -8.95 -2.84
CA ILE A 149 19.17 -9.39 -2.56
C ILE A 149 18.16 -8.51 -3.31
N SER A 150 18.39 -7.21 -3.41
CA SER A 150 17.55 -6.30 -4.18
C SER A 150 17.51 -6.67 -5.66
N ASP A 151 18.64 -7.07 -6.25
CA ASP A 151 18.72 -7.51 -7.65
C ASP A 151 17.90 -8.78 -7.86
N ILE A 152 17.97 -9.74 -6.93
CA ILE A 152 17.13 -10.94 -6.98
C ILE A 152 15.65 -10.57 -6.89
N LEU A 153 15.23 -9.70 -5.97
CA LEU A 153 13.85 -9.24 -5.88
C LEU A 153 13.39 -8.53 -7.17
N ASN A 154 14.27 -7.75 -7.78
CA ASN A 154 13.97 -7.01 -9.01
C ASN A 154 13.99 -7.91 -10.27
N HIS A 155 14.66 -9.06 -10.24
CA HIS A 155 14.49 -10.11 -11.25
C HIS A 155 13.02 -10.56 -11.33
N TYR A 156 12.31 -10.60 -10.20
CA TYR A 156 10.85 -10.84 -10.15
C TYR A 156 10.00 -9.57 -10.34
N LYS A 157 10.59 -8.47 -10.81
CA LYS A 157 9.90 -7.20 -11.03
C LYS A 157 9.20 -6.64 -9.78
N LEU A 158 9.76 -6.91 -8.59
CA LEU A 158 9.18 -6.46 -7.32
C LEU A 158 9.47 -4.99 -7.00
N ASN A 159 10.23 -4.29 -7.82
CA ASN A 159 10.53 -2.86 -7.70
C ASN A 159 11.09 -2.47 -6.32
N SER A 160 11.99 -3.32 -5.80
CA SER A 160 12.66 -3.06 -4.53
C SER A 160 13.67 -1.93 -4.64
N LYS A 161 13.83 -1.17 -3.57
CA LYS A 161 14.80 -0.08 -3.46
C LYS A 161 15.66 -0.28 -2.22
N VAL A 162 16.91 0.17 -2.29
CA VAL A 162 17.86 0.12 -1.16
C VAL A 162 18.02 1.50 -0.58
N LEU A 163 17.94 1.61 0.75
CA LEU A 163 18.15 2.84 1.51
C LEU A 163 19.17 2.61 2.62
N HIS A 164 20.18 3.45 2.71
CA HIS A 164 21.08 3.46 3.86
C HIS A 164 20.41 4.18 5.04
N ARG A 165 20.31 3.48 6.17
CA ARG A 165 19.71 4.01 7.39
C ARG A 165 20.57 3.70 8.61
N ASN A 166 21.17 4.72 9.20
CA ASN A 166 22.15 4.61 10.28
C ASN A 166 23.32 3.69 9.89
N SER A 167 23.50 2.55 10.56
CA SER A 167 24.55 1.57 10.29
C SER A 167 24.10 0.38 9.42
N ASN A 168 22.86 0.40 8.93
CA ASN A 168 22.26 -0.71 8.20
C ASN A 168 21.75 -0.27 6.82
N TYR A 169 21.54 -1.25 5.95
CA TYR A 169 20.94 -1.09 4.63
C TYR A 169 19.56 -1.73 4.62
N MET A 170 18.55 -0.94 4.32
CA MET A 170 17.16 -1.37 4.26
C MET A 170 16.74 -1.53 2.80
N ILE A 171 16.36 -2.75 2.41
CA ILE A 171 15.66 -2.99 1.16
C ILE A 171 14.19 -2.84 1.44
N TYR A 172 13.45 -2.14 0.57
CA TYR A 172 12.01 -1.97 0.79
C TYR A 172 11.18 -2.00 -0.49
N ILE A 173 9.91 -2.43 -0.33
CA ILE A 173 8.87 -2.44 -1.35
C ILE A 173 7.63 -1.76 -0.75
N LYS A 174 7.00 -0.83 -1.49
CA LYS A 174 5.82 -0.07 -1.02
C LYS A 174 4.56 -0.36 -1.84
N GLU A 175 4.69 -0.97 -3.00
CA GLU A 175 3.59 -1.29 -3.87
C GLU A 175 2.84 -2.52 -3.33
N ALA A 176 1.53 -2.36 -3.03
CA ALA A 176 0.73 -3.42 -2.44
C ALA A 176 0.73 -4.69 -3.30
N GLU A 177 0.56 -4.55 -4.62
CA GLU A 177 0.58 -5.67 -5.57
C GLU A 177 1.89 -6.45 -5.50
N LYS A 178 3.03 -5.75 -5.46
CA LYS A 178 4.36 -6.36 -5.37
C LYS A 178 4.62 -7.05 -4.03
N ILE A 179 4.02 -6.55 -2.95
CA ILE A 179 4.05 -7.24 -1.65
C ILE A 179 3.21 -8.53 -1.70
N GLY A 180 2.04 -8.51 -2.34
CA GLY A 180 1.23 -9.69 -2.60
C GLY A 180 1.99 -10.74 -3.44
N ASP A 181 2.67 -10.30 -4.52
CA ASP A 181 3.52 -11.16 -5.34
C ASP A 181 4.66 -11.78 -4.53
N PHE A 182 5.33 -11.00 -3.68
CA PHE A 182 6.36 -11.51 -2.78
C PHE A 182 5.83 -12.56 -1.80
N LEU A 183 4.69 -12.32 -1.16
CA LEU A 183 4.06 -13.28 -0.25
C LEU A 183 3.73 -14.61 -0.94
N ARG A 184 3.21 -14.53 -2.17
CA ARG A 184 2.91 -15.71 -3.01
C ARG A 184 4.20 -16.47 -3.34
N MET A 185 5.25 -15.74 -3.70
CA MET A 185 6.55 -16.28 -4.06
C MET A 185 7.21 -17.07 -2.93
N ILE A 186 7.13 -16.57 -1.68
CA ILE A 186 7.72 -17.28 -0.53
C ILE A 186 6.82 -18.40 0.03
N GLY A 187 5.60 -18.60 -0.53
CA GLY A 187 4.68 -19.66 -0.14
C GLY A 187 3.77 -19.30 1.05
N SER A 188 3.55 -18.03 1.33
CA SER A 188 2.60 -17.59 2.37
C SER A 188 1.20 -17.38 1.78
N TYR A 189 0.50 -18.44 1.45
CA TYR A 189 -0.79 -18.38 0.77
C TYR A 189 -1.91 -17.78 1.64
N ASN A 190 -1.98 -18.14 2.91
CA ASN A 190 -2.93 -17.51 3.84
C ASN A 190 -2.58 -16.04 4.09
N GLY A 191 -1.27 -15.73 4.12
CA GLY A 191 -0.79 -14.35 4.18
C GLY A 191 -1.22 -13.54 2.95
N VAL A 192 -1.17 -14.12 1.75
CA VAL A 192 -1.67 -13.51 0.50
C VAL A 192 -3.16 -13.24 0.60
N LEU A 193 -3.96 -14.24 0.95
CA LEU A 193 -5.42 -14.10 1.04
C LEU A 193 -5.81 -12.97 2.00
N TYR A 194 -5.27 -12.99 3.21
CA TYR A 194 -5.50 -11.93 4.20
C TYR A 194 -5.09 -10.54 3.69
N PHE A 195 -3.93 -10.46 3.04
CA PHE A 195 -3.41 -9.18 2.52
C PHE A 195 -4.29 -8.63 1.40
N GLU A 196 -4.69 -9.48 0.44
CA GLU A 196 -5.51 -9.08 -0.70
C GLU A 196 -6.94 -8.72 -0.29
N ASP A 197 -7.57 -9.46 0.64
CA ASP A 197 -8.89 -9.13 1.15
C ASP A 197 -8.94 -7.71 1.74
N ILE A 198 -7.93 -7.36 2.54
CA ILE A 198 -7.85 -6.04 3.13
C ILE A 198 -7.53 -4.97 2.07
N ARG A 199 -6.69 -5.28 1.08
CA ARG A 199 -6.37 -4.38 -0.02
C ARG A 199 -7.62 -4.03 -0.82
N ILE A 200 -8.38 -5.04 -1.24
CA ILE A 200 -9.63 -4.87 -1.99
C ILE A 200 -10.64 -4.03 -1.18
N TYR A 201 -10.83 -4.35 0.10
CA TYR A 201 -11.72 -3.58 0.97
C TYR A 201 -11.31 -2.10 1.06
N ARG A 202 -10.02 -1.81 1.23
CA ARG A 202 -9.50 -0.44 1.31
C ARG A 202 -9.66 0.31 -0.01
N ASP A 203 -9.38 -0.33 -1.14
CA ASP A 203 -9.51 0.27 -2.46
C ASP A 203 -10.98 0.62 -2.75
N HIS A 204 -11.90 -0.28 -2.43
CA HIS A 204 -13.35 -0.01 -2.52
C HIS A 204 -13.77 1.17 -1.65
N LYS A 205 -13.35 1.19 -0.37
CA LYS A 205 -13.65 2.30 0.54
C LYS A 205 -13.09 3.64 0.04
N ASN A 206 -11.86 3.65 -0.46
CA ASN A 206 -11.23 4.84 -1.01
C ASN A 206 -11.97 5.34 -2.26
N MET A 207 -12.41 4.44 -3.14
CA MET A 207 -13.21 4.77 -4.32
C MET A 207 -14.54 5.40 -3.91
N THR A 208 -15.26 4.79 -2.97
CA THR A 208 -16.53 5.32 -2.44
C THR A 208 -16.35 6.72 -1.85
N ASN A 209 -15.31 6.92 -1.03
CA ASN A 209 -15.02 8.24 -0.46
C ASN A 209 -14.73 9.29 -1.54
N ARG A 210 -14.00 8.92 -2.61
CA ARG A 210 -13.74 9.84 -3.73
C ARG A 210 -15.01 10.22 -4.48
N LEU A 211 -15.91 9.26 -4.70
CA LEU A 211 -17.21 9.52 -5.34
C LEU A 211 -18.05 10.48 -4.47
N ASN A 212 -18.19 10.19 -3.19
CA ASN A 212 -18.93 11.03 -2.26
C ASN A 212 -18.37 12.46 -2.19
N ASN A 213 -17.04 12.59 -2.10
CA ASN A 213 -16.40 13.91 -2.10
C ASN A 213 -16.64 14.67 -3.42
N CYS A 214 -16.64 13.98 -4.55
CA CYS A 214 -16.94 14.57 -5.86
C CYS A 214 -18.39 15.04 -5.95
N GLU A 215 -19.35 14.22 -5.49
CA GLU A 215 -20.77 14.61 -5.45
C GLU A 215 -21.01 15.80 -4.52
N GLN A 216 -20.45 15.77 -3.32
CA GLN A 216 -20.56 16.88 -2.38
C GLN A 216 -20.01 18.18 -2.96
N ALA A 217 -18.80 18.14 -3.55
CA ALA A 217 -18.22 19.32 -4.21
C ALA A 217 -19.08 19.85 -5.39
N ASN A 218 -19.74 18.95 -6.12
CA ASN A 218 -20.66 19.34 -7.20
C ASN A 218 -21.94 19.99 -6.65
N ILE A 219 -22.50 19.47 -5.56
CA ILE A 219 -23.67 20.06 -4.87
C ILE A 219 -23.31 21.45 -4.33
N GLU A 220 -22.18 21.56 -3.61
CA GLU A 220 -21.73 22.85 -3.06
C GLU A 220 -21.56 23.92 -4.16
N LYS A 221 -20.90 23.60 -5.27
CA LYS A 221 -20.76 24.51 -6.42
C LYS A 221 -22.12 24.91 -7.04
N THR A 222 -23.06 23.98 -7.06
CA THR A 222 -24.41 24.24 -7.58
C THR A 222 -25.15 25.22 -6.66
N LEU A 223 -25.11 24.99 -5.36
CA LEU A 223 -25.75 25.87 -4.35
C LEU A 223 -25.11 27.27 -4.31
N GLU A 224 -23.78 27.35 -4.37
CA GLU A 224 -23.06 28.60 -4.42
C GLU A 224 -23.41 29.42 -5.67
N SER A 225 -23.44 28.76 -6.83
CA SER A 225 -23.85 29.36 -8.08
C SER A 225 -25.30 29.84 -8.03
N ALA A 226 -26.21 29.01 -7.51
CA ALA A 226 -27.62 29.35 -7.33
C ALA A 226 -27.81 30.56 -6.38
N SER A 227 -27.14 30.56 -5.24
CA SER A 227 -27.16 31.69 -4.29
C SER A 227 -26.65 32.98 -4.92
N THR A 228 -25.58 32.93 -5.70
CA THR A 228 -25.06 34.10 -6.44
C THR A 228 -26.08 34.60 -7.46
N GLN A 229 -26.75 33.74 -8.19
CA GLN A 229 -27.78 34.09 -9.15
C GLN A 229 -28.98 34.78 -8.45
N VAL A 230 -29.42 34.24 -7.31
CA VAL A 230 -30.49 34.87 -6.50
C VAL A 230 -30.10 36.29 -6.08
N LYS A 231 -28.88 36.48 -5.54
CA LYS A 231 -28.38 37.81 -5.15
C LYS A 231 -28.30 38.77 -6.31
N ASP A 232 -27.88 38.32 -7.50
CA ASP A 232 -27.83 39.16 -8.70
C ASP A 232 -29.23 39.60 -9.15
N ILE A 233 -30.20 38.70 -9.09
CA ILE A 233 -31.59 38.98 -9.45
C ILE A 233 -32.22 39.95 -8.45
N GLU A 234 -32.03 39.73 -7.14
CA GLU A 234 -32.55 40.61 -6.07
C GLU A 234 -31.98 42.05 -6.22
N LEU A 235 -30.66 42.15 -6.50
CA LEU A 235 -30.05 43.47 -6.74
C LEU A 235 -30.66 44.20 -7.95
N ILE A 236 -30.91 43.50 -9.06
CA ILE A 236 -31.55 44.10 -10.23
C ILE A 236 -32.97 44.54 -9.91
N LYS A 237 -33.73 43.67 -9.22
CA LYS A 237 -35.09 43.94 -8.78
C LYS A 237 -35.20 45.22 -7.94
N GLU A 238 -34.26 45.39 -6.98
CA GLU A 238 -34.24 46.57 -6.07
C GLU A 238 -33.85 47.87 -6.80
N LYS A 239 -32.84 47.80 -7.69
CA LYS A 239 -32.30 49.03 -8.29
C LYS A 239 -33.08 49.51 -9.54
N CYS A 240 -33.58 48.57 -10.34
CA CYS A 240 -34.11 48.92 -11.67
C CYS A 240 -35.46 48.25 -12.03
N GLY A 241 -35.96 47.32 -11.17
CA GLY A 241 -37.05 46.42 -11.55
C GLY A 241 -36.63 45.30 -12.50
N LEU A 242 -37.42 44.23 -12.61
CA LEU A 242 -37.14 43.10 -13.50
C LEU A 242 -37.53 43.39 -14.97
N GLU A 243 -38.22 44.43 -15.22
CA GLU A 243 -38.70 44.86 -16.55
C GLU A 243 -37.54 45.27 -17.48
N ILE A 244 -36.36 45.55 -16.94
CA ILE A 244 -35.14 45.84 -17.69
C ILE A 244 -34.60 44.57 -18.41
N LEU A 245 -34.99 43.40 -17.93
CA LEU A 245 -34.58 42.10 -18.48
C LEU A 245 -35.49 41.74 -19.67
N SER A 246 -34.94 41.00 -20.65
CA SER A 246 -35.78 40.46 -21.73
C SER A 246 -36.76 39.41 -21.15
N GLU A 247 -37.88 39.15 -21.84
CA GLU A 247 -38.91 38.20 -21.41
C GLU A 247 -38.30 36.82 -21.01
N LYS A 248 -37.35 36.32 -21.79
CA LYS A 248 -36.66 35.04 -21.54
C LYS A 248 -35.81 35.08 -20.27
N GLU A 249 -35.20 36.23 -19.96
CA GLU A 249 -34.42 36.44 -18.75
C GLU A 249 -35.32 36.64 -17.50
N GLN A 250 -36.47 37.29 -17.70
CA GLN A 250 -37.50 37.46 -16.66
C GLN A 250 -38.05 36.10 -16.20
N ILE A 251 -38.36 35.20 -17.19
CA ILE A 251 -38.76 33.81 -16.87
C ILE A 251 -37.68 33.11 -16.05
N ALA A 252 -36.42 33.14 -16.51
CA ALA A 252 -35.33 32.48 -15.80
C ALA A 252 -35.16 33.06 -14.36
N ALA A 253 -35.26 34.38 -14.18
CA ALA A 253 -35.19 35.06 -12.89
C ALA A 253 -36.35 34.65 -11.97
N LYS A 254 -37.58 34.62 -12.47
CA LYS A 254 -38.77 34.22 -11.71
C LYS A 254 -38.66 32.80 -11.20
N TYR A 255 -38.22 31.85 -12.04
CA TYR A 255 -38.09 30.45 -11.68
C TYR A 255 -36.92 30.23 -10.71
N ARG A 256 -35.80 30.99 -10.82
CA ARG A 256 -34.71 30.93 -9.86
C ARG A 256 -35.13 31.44 -8.48
N LEU A 257 -35.90 32.51 -8.39
CA LEU A 257 -36.42 33.01 -7.12
C LEU A 257 -37.42 32.05 -6.48
N LYS A 258 -38.19 31.29 -7.28
CA LYS A 258 -39.12 30.25 -6.81
C LYS A 258 -38.38 29.01 -6.35
N TYR A 259 -37.35 28.59 -7.07
CA TYR A 259 -36.56 27.37 -6.83
C TYR A 259 -35.09 27.74 -6.59
N LYS A 260 -34.81 28.27 -5.40
CA LYS A 260 -33.53 28.91 -5.06
C LYS A 260 -32.32 27.97 -5.12
N GLU A 261 -32.50 26.71 -4.81
CA GLU A 261 -31.42 25.70 -4.72
C GLU A 261 -31.33 24.78 -5.93
N ALA A 262 -32.31 24.78 -6.82
CA ALA A 262 -32.34 23.90 -7.96
C ALA A 262 -31.12 24.06 -8.88
N SER A 263 -30.59 22.95 -9.40
CA SER A 263 -29.55 22.97 -10.43
C SER A 263 -30.05 23.61 -11.72
N LEU A 264 -29.16 23.99 -12.62
CA LEU A 264 -29.55 24.52 -13.93
C LEU A 264 -30.28 23.48 -14.80
N THR A 265 -30.01 22.20 -14.56
CA THR A 265 -30.70 21.10 -15.26
C THR A 265 -32.14 20.97 -14.78
N GLU A 266 -32.33 20.93 -13.46
CA GLU A 266 -33.66 20.89 -12.85
C GLU A 266 -34.50 22.13 -13.24
N LEU A 267 -33.89 23.32 -13.20
CA LEU A 267 -34.58 24.52 -13.66
C LEU A 267 -35.00 24.46 -15.13
N ALA A 268 -34.16 23.89 -16.00
CA ALA A 268 -34.49 23.71 -17.41
C ALA A 268 -35.70 22.79 -17.59
N GLU A 269 -35.72 21.68 -16.83
CA GLU A 269 -36.83 20.72 -16.83
C GLU A 269 -38.12 21.34 -16.29
N ILE A 270 -38.06 22.02 -15.14
CA ILE A 270 -39.22 22.69 -14.54
C ILE A 270 -39.82 23.76 -15.49
N ILE A 271 -38.97 24.62 -16.06
CA ILE A 271 -39.44 25.65 -16.98
C ILE A 271 -40.05 25.01 -18.22
N THR A 272 -39.42 23.98 -18.79
CA THR A 272 -39.98 23.27 -19.95
C THR A 272 -41.35 22.67 -19.65
N LEU A 273 -41.54 22.05 -18.48
CA LEU A 273 -42.79 21.45 -18.07
C LEU A 273 -43.90 22.48 -17.79
N GLU A 274 -43.57 23.59 -17.11
CA GLU A 274 -44.55 24.61 -16.73
C GLU A 274 -44.90 25.58 -17.90
N THR A 275 -43.96 25.84 -18.83
CA THR A 275 -44.18 26.81 -19.92
C THR A 275 -44.47 26.16 -21.26
N GLY A 276 -44.20 24.87 -21.46
CA GLY A 276 -44.27 24.17 -22.75
C GLY A 276 -43.12 24.52 -23.72
N GLU A 277 -42.25 25.48 -23.41
CA GLU A 277 -41.08 25.82 -24.21
C GLU A 277 -39.88 24.95 -23.86
N LYS A 278 -39.34 24.22 -24.84
CA LYS A 278 -38.14 23.38 -24.61
C LYS A 278 -36.92 24.24 -24.35
N ILE A 279 -36.39 24.16 -23.13
CA ILE A 279 -35.22 24.89 -22.68
C ILE A 279 -34.12 23.90 -22.30
N THR A 280 -32.87 24.18 -22.66
CA THR A 280 -31.72 23.39 -22.32
C THR A 280 -30.93 24.02 -21.16
N LYS A 281 -30.16 23.23 -20.45
CA LYS A 281 -29.20 23.72 -19.43
C LYS A 281 -28.32 24.85 -19.96
N SER A 282 -27.80 24.70 -21.17
CA SER A 282 -26.99 25.73 -21.84
C SER A 282 -27.77 27.02 -22.10
N GLY A 283 -29.02 26.91 -22.52
CA GLY A 283 -29.89 28.07 -22.71
C GLY A 283 -30.14 28.85 -21.43
N ILE A 284 -30.40 28.15 -20.31
CA ILE A 284 -30.56 28.78 -19.00
C ILE A 284 -29.26 29.41 -18.54
N HIS A 285 -28.13 28.68 -18.70
CA HIS A 285 -26.82 29.23 -18.33
C HIS A 285 -26.52 30.55 -19.04
N HIS A 286 -26.84 30.63 -20.34
CA HIS A 286 -26.66 31.87 -21.10
C HIS A 286 -27.53 33.03 -20.58
N ARG A 287 -28.79 32.75 -20.17
CA ARG A 287 -29.66 33.75 -19.57
C ARG A 287 -29.11 34.28 -18.25
N PHE A 288 -28.64 33.39 -17.36
CA PHE A 288 -28.02 33.82 -16.10
C PHE A 288 -26.71 34.55 -16.30
N LYS A 289 -25.93 34.25 -17.35
CA LYS A 289 -24.73 35.02 -17.67
C LYS A 289 -25.07 36.48 -17.96
N LYS A 290 -26.12 36.76 -18.74
CA LYS A 290 -26.58 38.12 -19.04
C LYS A 290 -27.09 38.86 -17.78
N ILE A 291 -27.84 38.14 -16.91
CA ILE A 291 -28.29 38.67 -15.62
C ILE A 291 -27.11 39.09 -14.75
N LYS A 292 -26.09 38.22 -14.64
CA LYS A 292 -24.86 38.45 -13.93
C LYS A 292 -24.10 39.68 -14.48
N ASP A 293 -23.97 39.79 -15.79
CA ASP A 293 -23.28 40.92 -16.43
C ASP A 293 -23.99 42.24 -16.16
N LEU A 294 -25.34 42.26 -16.13
CA LEU A 294 -26.13 43.45 -15.77
C LEU A 294 -25.95 43.78 -14.27
N ALA A 295 -26.05 42.81 -13.39
CA ALA A 295 -25.83 42.99 -11.95
C ALA A 295 -24.43 43.54 -11.65
N ALA A 296 -23.40 43.07 -12.36
CA ALA A 296 -22.04 43.59 -12.21
C ALA A 296 -21.88 45.04 -12.62
N LYS A 297 -22.61 45.50 -13.64
CA LYS A 297 -22.68 46.90 -14.05
C LYS A 297 -23.37 47.76 -12.98
N LEU A 298 -24.43 47.26 -12.36
CA LEU A 298 -25.19 47.98 -11.31
C LEU A 298 -24.44 48.02 -9.96
N ARG A 299 -23.50 47.15 -9.70
CA ARG A 299 -22.61 47.22 -8.49
C ARG A 299 -21.53 48.28 -8.63
N LYS A 300 -21.14 48.65 -9.85
CA LYS A 300 -20.11 49.68 -10.11
C LYS A 300 -20.65 51.08 -10.15
N LYS A 301 -21.95 51.24 -10.19
CA LYS A 301 -22.68 52.53 -10.01
C LYS A 301 -23.20 52.62 -8.57
#